data_e1af722c81b050dd875f0c83ba86bb49
#
_entry.id   e1af722c81b050dd875f0c83ba86bb49
#
_cell.length_a   1.000
_cell.length_b   1.000
_cell.length_c   1.000
_cell.angle_alpha   90.00
_cell.angle_beta   90.00
_cell.angle_gamma   90.00
#
_symmetry.space_group_name_H-M   'P 1'
#
loop_
_entity.id
_entity.type
_entity.pdbx_description
1 polymer ?
#
loop_
_entity_poly.entity_id
_entity_poly.type
_entity_poly.pdbx_seq_one_letter_code
_entity_poly.pdbx_strand_id
1 'polypeptide(L)'
;MSVDLSAILTSPAAARNREPILEVLRGRLASGGRVLEVASGSGEHAVWFAQGLPGVVWRPSDQEPAAVASIRARREAADLPNLEEPLVLNAADAGSWPAGPIDAVVCLNMIHIAPWAAAEGLMADCGRLLEPGGMLCLTARSAKAGSTPRPATPPSTRA
;
A
#
# COMPACT_ATOMS: atom_id res chain seq x y z
N MET A 1 18.59 11.54 19.38
CA MET A 1 17.51 10.62 19.84
C MET A 1 17.84 9.21 19.41
N SER A 2 17.66 8.26 20.30
CA SER A 2 17.90 6.85 19.99
C SER A 2 16.68 6.31 19.23
N VAL A 3 16.87 5.79 18.02
CA VAL A 3 15.80 5.10 17.28
C VAL A 3 15.44 3.82 18.04
N ASP A 4 14.17 3.65 18.35
CA ASP A 4 13.68 2.40 18.96
C ASP A 4 13.57 1.29 17.89
N LEU A 5 14.65 0.57 17.71
CA LEU A 5 14.72 -0.54 16.74
C LEU A 5 13.87 -1.74 17.14
N SER A 6 13.39 -1.81 18.40
CA SER A 6 12.53 -2.91 18.86
C SER A 6 11.13 -2.88 18.23
N ALA A 7 10.70 -1.72 17.75
CA ALA A 7 9.41 -1.56 17.05
C ALA A 7 9.43 -2.06 15.60
N ILE A 8 10.60 -2.37 15.03
CA ILE A 8 10.73 -2.73 13.62
C ILE A 8 10.15 -4.12 13.35
N LEU A 9 9.10 -4.15 12.52
CA LEU A 9 8.52 -5.38 11.97
C LEU A 9 9.25 -5.81 10.70
N THR A 10 9.16 -7.08 10.35
CA THR A 10 9.73 -7.64 9.11
C THR A 10 8.68 -8.36 8.28
N SER A 11 8.81 -8.32 6.95
CA SER A 11 7.92 -8.98 6.01
C SER A 11 8.72 -9.70 4.93
N PRO A 12 8.83 -11.04 4.98
CA PRO A 12 9.52 -11.80 3.93
C PRO A 12 8.92 -11.61 2.53
N ALA A 13 7.62 -11.32 2.44
CA ALA A 13 6.95 -11.05 1.18
C ALA A 13 7.43 -9.75 0.55
N ALA A 14 7.68 -8.71 1.36
CA ALA A 14 8.21 -7.43 0.88
C ALA A 14 9.58 -7.60 0.22
N ALA A 15 10.46 -8.38 0.81
CA ALA A 15 11.80 -8.64 0.25
C ALA A 15 11.75 -9.34 -1.12
N ARG A 16 10.73 -10.18 -1.37
CA ARG A 16 10.62 -10.94 -2.62
C ARG A 16 10.08 -10.16 -3.80
N ASN A 17 9.16 -9.21 -3.57
CA ASN A 17 8.44 -8.53 -4.64
C ASN A 17 8.83 -7.05 -4.84
N ARG A 18 9.67 -6.50 -3.99
CA ARG A 18 10.04 -5.08 -4.03
C ARG A 18 10.72 -4.64 -5.31
N GLU A 19 11.62 -5.47 -5.87
CA GLU A 19 12.36 -5.10 -7.08
C GLU A 19 11.49 -5.01 -8.32
N PRO A 20 10.65 -6.02 -8.66
CA PRO A 20 9.74 -5.92 -9.80
C PRO A 20 8.75 -4.75 -9.67
N ILE A 21 8.28 -4.46 -8.47
CA ILE A 21 7.38 -3.33 -8.22
C ILE A 21 8.11 -2.01 -8.44
N LEU A 22 9.34 -1.87 -7.94
CA LEU A 22 10.15 -0.68 -8.14
C LEU A 22 10.38 -0.37 -9.62
N GLU A 23 10.65 -1.38 -10.45
CA GLU A 23 10.79 -1.24 -11.90
C GLU A 23 9.53 -0.64 -12.56
N VAL A 24 8.36 -1.15 -12.18
CA VAL A 24 7.07 -0.61 -12.66
C VAL A 24 6.89 0.84 -12.21
N LEU A 25 7.19 1.15 -10.96
CA LEU A 25 7.05 2.50 -10.40
C LEU A 25 8.01 3.48 -11.08
N ARG A 26 9.26 3.10 -11.35
CA ARG A 26 10.22 3.93 -12.08
C ARG A 26 9.70 4.35 -13.45
N GLY A 27 9.12 3.42 -14.19
CA GLY A 27 8.55 3.70 -15.50
C GLY A 27 7.36 4.65 -15.49
N ARG A 28 6.62 4.71 -14.39
CA ARG A 28 5.41 5.51 -14.26
C ARG A 28 5.62 6.84 -13.53
N LEU A 29 6.59 6.92 -12.63
CA LEU A 29 6.88 8.06 -11.78
C LEU A 29 8.21 8.75 -12.14
N ALA A 30 8.66 8.62 -13.39
CA ALA A 30 9.95 9.16 -13.85
C ALA A 30 10.06 10.69 -13.69
N SER A 31 8.96 11.43 -13.72
CA SER A 31 8.91 12.88 -13.52
C SER A 31 8.77 13.33 -12.07
N GLY A 32 8.80 12.39 -11.11
CA GLY A 32 8.55 12.66 -9.71
C GLY A 32 7.06 12.60 -9.35
N GLY A 33 6.68 13.25 -8.27
CA GLY A 33 5.30 13.31 -7.77
C GLY A 33 5.16 12.93 -6.31
N ARG A 34 3.93 12.92 -5.82
CA ARG A 34 3.56 12.55 -4.45
C ARG A 34 2.83 11.20 -4.46
N VAL A 35 3.36 10.27 -3.70
CA VAL A 35 2.80 8.92 -3.55
C VAL A 35 2.28 8.71 -2.14
N LEU A 36 1.06 8.21 -2.03
CA LEU A 36 0.49 7.67 -0.80
C LEU A 36 0.55 6.14 -0.86
N GLU A 37 1.24 5.52 0.07
CA GLU A 37 1.21 4.07 0.26
C GLU A 37 0.19 3.72 1.34
N VAL A 38 -0.81 2.92 0.99
CA VAL A 38 -1.87 2.47 1.89
C VAL A 38 -1.54 1.07 2.40
N ALA A 39 -1.72 0.84 3.70
CA ALA A 39 -1.39 -0.42 4.38
C ALA A 39 0.09 -0.80 4.21
N SER A 40 0.98 0.07 4.61
CA SER A 40 2.45 -0.09 4.48
C SER A 40 3.06 -1.17 5.36
N GLY A 41 2.33 -1.67 6.35
CA GLY A 41 2.75 -2.79 7.20
C GLY A 41 4.06 -2.53 7.93
N SER A 42 5.07 -3.34 7.64
CA SER A 42 6.40 -3.22 8.26
C SER A 42 7.16 -1.93 7.89
N GLY A 43 6.82 -1.29 6.76
CA GLY A 43 7.52 -0.13 6.21
C GLY A 43 8.72 -0.45 5.32
N GLU A 44 9.00 -1.73 5.06
CA GLU A 44 10.12 -2.15 4.20
C GLU A 44 9.97 -1.66 2.76
N HIS A 45 8.77 -1.75 2.18
CA HIS A 45 8.49 -1.22 0.86
C HIS A 45 8.65 0.30 0.80
N ALA A 46 8.12 1.03 1.80
CA ALA A 46 8.21 2.48 1.86
C ALA A 46 9.65 2.98 1.79
N VAL A 47 10.54 2.41 2.60
CA VAL A 47 11.97 2.74 2.58
C VAL A 47 12.61 2.37 1.24
N TRP A 48 12.35 1.17 0.73
CA TRP A 48 12.92 0.69 -0.52
C TRP A 48 12.54 1.56 -1.72
N PHE A 49 11.26 1.91 -1.81
CA PHE A 49 10.76 2.73 -2.93
C PHE A 49 11.20 4.19 -2.81
N ALA A 50 11.17 4.77 -1.61
CA ALA A 50 11.68 6.12 -1.40
C ALA A 50 13.17 6.23 -1.76
N GLN A 51 13.97 5.24 -1.39
CA GLN A 51 15.40 5.17 -1.74
C GLN A 51 15.61 4.99 -3.25
N GLY A 52 14.82 4.15 -3.90
CA GLY A 52 14.90 3.89 -5.33
C GLY A 52 14.31 4.97 -6.23
N LEU A 53 13.54 5.91 -5.65
CA LEU A 53 12.83 6.98 -6.34
C LEU A 53 13.08 8.34 -5.64
N PRO A 54 14.31 8.85 -5.64
CA PRO A 54 14.68 10.04 -4.85
C PRO A 54 13.92 11.32 -5.27
N GLY A 55 13.39 11.38 -6.49
CA GLY A 55 12.58 12.48 -6.99
C GLY A 55 11.09 12.41 -6.61
N VAL A 56 10.67 11.33 -5.94
CA VAL A 56 9.27 11.09 -5.54
C VAL A 56 9.13 11.30 -4.04
N VAL A 57 8.12 12.07 -3.62
CA VAL A 57 7.76 12.20 -2.21
C VAL A 57 6.88 11.01 -1.82
N TRP A 58 7.36 10.20 -0.92
CA TRP A 58 6.71 8.96 -0.48
C TRP A 58 6.10 9.12 0.91
N ARG A 59 4.79 8.94 1.03
CA ARG A 59 4.07 8.99 2.29
C ARG A 59 3.46 7.63 2.63
N PRO A 60 4.02 6.90 3.60
CA PRO A 60 3.47 5.64 4.05
C PRO A 60 2.25 5.85 4.97
N SER A 61 1.42 4.83 5.09
CA SER A 61 0.29 4.83 6.01
C SER A 61 -0.11 3.43 6.43
N ASP A 62 -0.68 3.33 7.63
CA ASP A 62 -1.29 2.10 8.13
C ASP A 62 -2.34 2.43 9.20
N GLN A 63 -3.29 1.54 9.44
CA GLN A 63 -4.26 1.70 10.52
C GLN A 63 -3.77 1.15 11.85
N GLU A 64 -2.83 0.19 11.82
CA GLU A 64 -2.35 -0.51 13.01
C GLU A 64 -1.24 0.29 13.72
N PRO A 65 -1.37 0.58 15.03
CA PRO A 65 -0.36 1.34 15.78
C PRO A 65 1.03 0.71 15.73
N ALA A 66 1.13 -0.62 15.76
CA ALA A 66 2.41 -1.33 15.68
C ALA A 66 3.07 -1.16 14.29
N ALA A 67 2.28 -1.15 13.21
CA ALA A 67 2.79 -0.89 11.87
C ALA A 67 3.29 0.55 11.75
N VAL A 68 2.51 1.52 12.21
CA VAL A 68 2.91 2.95 12.21
C VAL A 68 4.21 3.16 13.01
N ALA A 69 4.36 2.50 14.16
CA ALA A 69 5.60 2.55 14.93
C ALA A 69 6.80 1.96 14.18
N SER A 70 6.61 0.82 13.50
CA SER A 70 7.63 0.20 12.67
C SER A 70 8.05 1.08 11.50
N ILE A 71 7.09 1.68 10.79
CA ILE A 71 7.35 2.60 9.68
C ILE A 71 8.16 3.81 10.18
N ARG A 72 7.77 4.38 11.32
CA ARG A 72 8.47 5.53 11.91
C ARG A 72 9.92 5.19 12.27
N ALA A 73 10.15 4.06 12.94
CA ALA A 73 11.49 3.61 13.29
C ALA A 73 12.37 3.36 12.05
N ARG A 74 11.81 2.77 10.99
CA ARG A 74 12.52 2.56 9.71
C ARG A 74 12.84 3.88 9.01
N ARG A 75 11.89 4.82 9.02
CA ARG A 75 12.07 6.15 8.43
C ARG A 75 13.22 6.90 9.12
N GLU A 76 13.24 6.89 10.45
CA GLU A 76 14.32 7.53 11.24
C GLU A 76 15.68 6.88 10.94
N ALA A 77 15.72 5.54 10.87
CA ALA A 77 16.96 4.82 10.57
C ALA A 77 17.46 5.05 9.13
N ALA A 78 16.55 5.21 8.17
CA ALA A 78 16.90 5.41 6.76
C ALA A 78 17.31 6.85 6.45
N ASP A 79 16.83 7.82 7.19
CA ASP A 79 17.11 9.26 7.05
C ASP A 79 16.97 9.77 5.59
N LEU A 80 15.88 9.37 4.93
CA LEU A 80 15.60 9.75 3.55
C LEU A 80 14.77 11.03 3.50
N PRO A 81 15.22 12.09 2.79
CA PRO A 81 14.53 13.38 2.78
C PRO A 81 13.17 13.36 2.08
N ASN A 82 12.94 12.37 1.22
CA ASN A 82 11.71 12.18 0.45
C ASN A 82 10.73 11.17 1.08
N LEU A 83 11.05 10.61 2.24
CA LEU A 83 10.17 9.71 2.99
C LEU A 83 9.49 10.47 4.12
N GLU A 84 8.19 10.75 3.95
CA GLU A 84 7.40 11.52 4.92
C GLU A 84 7.00 10.70 6.15
N GLU A 85 6.55 11.41 7.19
CA GLU A 85 5.98 10.82 8.41
C GLU A 85 4.76 9.96 8.07
N PRO A 86 4.63 8.75 8.63
CA PRO A 86 3.49 7.89 8.36
C PRO A 86 2.16 8.48 8.83
N LEU A 87 1.12 8.28 8.03
CA LEU A 87 -0.26 8.58 8.42
C LEU A 87 -0.89 7.39 9.15
N VAL A 88 -1.76 7.69 10.10
CA VAL A 88 -2.75 6.71 10.58
C VAL A 88 -3.93 6.75 9.61
N LEU A 89 -4.09 5.69 8.81
CA LEU A 89 -5.10 5.63 7.76
C LEU A 89 -5.80 4.27 7.76
N ASN A 90 -7.11 4.30 7.91
CA ASN A 90 -7.99 3.15 7.67
C ASN A 90 -8.68 3.33 6.32
N ALA A 91 -8.40 2.44 5.37
CA ALA A 91 -8.94 2.55 4.02
C ALA A 91 -10.48 2.54 3.97
N ALA A 92 -11.16 1.91 4.93
CA ALA A 92 -12.61 1.90 5.04
C ALA A 92 -13.21 3.18 5.64
N ASP A 93 -12.38 4.07 6.19
CA ASP A 93 -12.81 5.32 6.82
C ASP A 93 -12.40 6.52 5.97
N ALA A 94 -13.35 7.08 5.23
CA ALA A 94 -13.12 8.25 4.38
C ALA A 94 -12.56 9.46 5.14
N GLY A 95 -12.87 9.59 6.44
CA GLY A 95 -12.35 10.68 7.29
C GLY A 95 -10.88 10.56 7.62
N SER A 96 -10.27 9.38 7.48
CA SER A 96 -8.84 9.16 7.75
C SER A 96 -7.92 9.47 6.56
N TRP A 97 -8.47 9.67 5.38
CA TRP A 97 -7.70 9.96 4.18
C TRP A 97 -7.22 11.42 4.15
N PRO A 98 -6.01 11.67 3.62
CA PRO A 98 -5.49 13.04 3.53
C PRO A 98 -6.22 13.86 2.48
N ALA A 99 -6.04 15.17 2.52
CA ALA A 99 -6.42 16.05 1.42
C ALA A 99 -5.43 15.86 0.25
N GLY A 100 -5.95 15.96 -0.99
CA GLY A 100 -5.11 15.90 -2.18
C GLY A 100 -4.42 17.22 -2.50
N PRO A 101 -3.73 17.30 -3.65
CA PRO A 101 -3.65 16.26 -4.67
C PRO A 101 -2.56 15.22 -4.38
N ILE A 102 -2.76 14.01 -4.92
CA ILE A 102 -1.82 12.88 -4.89
C ILE A 102 -1.67 12.36 -6.31
N ASP A 103 -0.44 12.10 -6.74
CA ASP A 103 -0.15 11.65 -8.11
C ASP A 103 -0.30 10.14 -8.26
N ALA A 104 -0.02 9.39 -7.20
CA ALA A 104 -0.17 7.95 -7.20
C ALA A 104 -0.55 7.41 -5.81
N VAL A 105 -1.36 6.35 -5.80
CA VAL A 105 -1.65 5.53 -4.63
C VAL A 105 -1.06 4.14 -4.87
N VAL A 106 -0.33 3.62 -3.89
CA VAL A 106 0.24 2.28 -3.90
C VAL A 106 -0.36 1.50 -2.73
N CYS A 107 -0.92 0.33 -3.01
CA CYS A 107 -1.50 -0.54 -1.99
C CYS A 107 -1.11 -1.99 -2.28
N LEU A 108 -0.23 -2.53 -1.46
CA LEU A 108 0.35 -3.85 -1.64
C LEU A 108 -0.20 -4.80 -0.58
N ASN A 109 -0.76 -5.94 -1.04
CA ASN A 109 -1.27 -7.04 -0.19
C ASN A 109 -2.51 -6.78 0.67
N MET A 110 -3.07 -5.57 0.74
CA MET A 110 -4.23 -5.27 1.59
C MET A 110 -5.51 -5.99 1.13
N ILE A 111 -5.78 -6.00 -0.17
CA ILE A 111 -7.05 -6.51 -0.73
C ILE A 111 -7.30 -7.98 -0.39
N HIS A 112 -6.24 -8.75 -0.12
CA HIS A 112 -6.35 -10.18 0.19
C HIS A 112 -6.62 -10.48 1.67
N ILE A 113 -6.37 -9.53 2.56
CA ILE A 113 -6.42 -9.75 4.02
C ILE A 113 -7.37 -8.81 4.76
N ALA A 114 -7.70 -7.67 4.16
CA ALA A 114 -8.61 -6.68 4.76
C ALA A 114 -10.09 -7.00 4.44
N PRO A 115 -11.04 -6.50 5.27
CA PRO A 115 -12.46 -6.56 4.95
C PRO A 115 -12.76 -5.87 3.62
N TRP A 116 -13.81 -6.30 2.91
CA TRP A 116 -14.21 -5.74 1.61
C TRP A 116 -14.44 -4.22 1.65
N ALA A 117 -14.93 -3.68 2.77
CA ALA A 117 -15.09 -2.25 2.98
C ALA A 117 -13.80 -1.45 2.78
N ALA A 118 -12.63 -2.04 3.05
CA ALA A 118 -11.34 -1.39 2.80
C ALA A 118 -11.03 -1.26 1.30
N ALA A 119 -11.41 -2.24 0.51
CA ALA A 119 -11.28 -2.19 -0.95
C ALA A 119 -12.23 -1.15 -1.57
N GLU A 120 -13.47 -1.09 -1.09
CA GLU A 120 -14.44 -0.07 -1.51
C GLU A 120 -13.97 1.34 -1.16
N GLY A 121 -13.48 1.55 0.06
CA GLY A 121 -12.91 2.82 0.51
C GLY A 121 -11.68 3.22 -0.32
N LEU A 122 -10.78 2.29 -0.58
CA LEU A 122 -9.60 2.52 -1.42
C LEU A 122 -10.01 3.04 -2.81
N MET A 123 -10.97 2.39 -3.47
CA MET A 123 -11.42 2.80 -4.80
C MET A 123 -12.11 4.16 -4.79
N ALA A 124 -12.98 4.42 -3.80
CA ALA A 124 -13.71 5.68 -3.67
C ALA A 124 -12.75 6.86 -3.42
N ASP A 125 -11.80 6.70 -2.50
CA ASP A 125 -10.88 7.77 -2.13
C ASP A 125 -9.76 7.97 -3.15
N CYS A 126 -9.31 6.93 -3.85
CA CYS A 126 -8.45 7.09 -5.02
C CYS A 126 -9.15 7.91 -6.11
N GLY A 127 -10.43 7.65 -6.38
CA GLY A 127 -11.20 8.44 -7.36
C GLY A 127 -11.34 9.92 -6.98
N ARG A 128 -11.32 10.23 -5.68
CA ARG A 128 -11.39 11.60 -5.16
C ARG A 128 -10.03 12.31 -5.14
N LEU A 129 -8.94 11.59 -4.87
CA LEU A 129 -7.62 12.15 -4.59
C LEU A 129 -6.73 12.21 -5.84
N LEU A 130 -6.85 11.24 -6.74
CA LEU A 130 -6.01 11.17 -7.93
C LEU A 130 -6.49 12.17 -8.98
N GLU A 131 -5.57 12.98 -9.47
CA GLU A 131 -5.79 13.82 -10.64
C GLU A 131 -5.93 12.98 -11.92
N PRO A 132 -6.52 13.52 -13.00
CA PRO A 132 -6.52 12.87 -14.29
C PRO A 132 -5.11 12.48 -14.74
N GLY A 133 -4.91 11.19 -15.05
CA GLY A 133 -3.59 10.64 -15.32
C GLY A 133 -2.85 10.10 -14.09
N GLY A 134 -3.42 10.25 -12.90
CA GLY A 134 -2.91 9.64 -11.67
C GLY A 134 -2.97 8.12 -11.71
N MET A 135 -2.17 7.47 -10.86
CA MET A 135 -1.98 6.02 -10.88
C MET A 135 -2.44 5.39 -9.57
N LEU A 136 -3.18 4.28 -9.67
CA LEU A 136 -3.38 3.33 -8.59
C LEU A 136 -2.59 2.05 -8.90
N CYS A 137 -1.63 1.72 -8.05
CA CYS A 137 -0.85 0.48 -8.13
C CYS A 137 -1.31 -0.49 -7.05
N LEU A 138 -1.83 -1.64 -7.49
CA LEU A 138 -2.29 -2.73 -6.61
C LEU A 138 -1.51 -4.00 -6.91
N THR A 139 -1.20 -4.78 -5.87
CA THR A 139 -0.79 -6.17 -6.08
C THR A 139 -1.99 -7.08 -5.94
N ALA A 140 -2.19 -7.96 -6.94
CA ALA A 140 -3.16 -9.04 -6.89
C ALA A 140 -2.42 -10.38 -6.78
N ARG A 141 -2.91 -11.30 -5.96
CA ARG A 141 -2.49 -12.70 -6.06
C ARG A 141 -3.09 -13.28 -7.33
N SER A 142 -2.26 -13.77 -8.23
CA SER A 142 -2.74 -14.66 -9.30
C SER A 142 -3.37 -15.89 -8.64
N ALA A 143 -4.66 -16.11 -8.85
CA ALA A 143 -5.23 -17.42 -8.62
C ALA A 143 -4.47 -18.38 -9.53
N LYS A 144 -3.87 -19.44 -8.99
CA LYS A 144 -3.30 -20.50 -9.82
C LYS A 144 -4.43 -20.99 -10.73
N ALA A 145 -4.21 -20.97 -12.05
CA ALA A 145 -5.11 -21.58 -13.01
C ALA A 145 -5.36 -23.03 -12.56
N GLY A 146 -6.58 -23.36 -12.10
CA GLY A 146 -6.92 -24.70 -11.62
C GLY A 146 -8.06 -24.77 -10.60
N SER A 147 -8.50 -23.68 -10.00
CA SER A 147 -9.68 -23.67 -9.13
C SER A 147 -10.81 -22.85 -9.75
N THR A 148 -11.47 -23.43 -10.75
CA THR A 148 -12.81 -22.96 -11.13
C THR A 148 -13.76 -23.22 -9.95
N PRO A 149 -14.47 -22.22 -9.42
CA PRO A 149 -15.52 -22.48 -8.46
C PRO A 149 -16.56 -23.40 -9.14
N ARG A 150 -16.80 -24.55 -8.54
CA ARG A 150 -17.83 -25.46 -8.99
C ARG A 150 -19.17 -24.72 -8.90
N PRO A 151 -19.98 -24.64 -9.94
CA PRO A 151 -21.29 -24.01 -9.85
C PRO A 151 -22.13 -24.73 -8.80
N ALA A 152 -22.80 -23.97 -7.93
CA ALA A 152 -23.70 -24.51 -6.93
C ALA A 152 -24.81 -25.31 -7.65
N THR A 153 -24.97 -26.59 -7.27
CA THR A 153 -26.04 -27.45 -7.75
C THR A 153 -27.36 -26.87 -7.23
N PRO A 154 -28.35 -26.60 -8.07
CA PRO A 154 -29.66 -26.14 -7.61
C PRO A 154 -30.31 -27.24 -6.77
N PRO A 155 -31.12 -26.88 -5.78
CA PRO A 155 -31.82 -27.87 -4.97
C PRO A 155 -32.78 -28.70 -5.84
N SER A 156 -32.70 -30.00 -5.71
CA SER A 156 -33.60 -30.97 -6.37
C SER A 156 -35.04 -30.72 -5.89
N THR A 157 -35.88 -30.27 -6.79
CA THR A 157 -37.35 -30.22 -6.55
C THR A 157 -37.86 -31.66 -6.64
N ARG A 158 -38.14 -32.25 -5.49
CA ARG A 158 -38.96 -33.47 -5.45
C ARG A 158 -40.41 -33.07 -5.66
N ALA A 159 -40.99 -33.58 -6.71
CA ALA A 159 -42.42 -33.66 -6.89
C ALA A 159 -43.03 -34.72 -5.97
#